data_96dcb9dd90935eb06404f77d9e9424ff
#
_entry.id   96dcb9dd90935eb06404f77d9e9424ff
#
_cell.length_a   1.000
_cell.length_b   1.000
_cell.length_c   1.000
_cell.angle_alpha   90.00
_cell.angle_beta   90.00
_cell.angle_gamma   90.00
#
_symmetry.space_group_name_H-M   'P 1'
#
loop_
_entity.id
_entity.type
_entity.pdbx_description
1 polymer ?
#
loop_
_entity_poly.entity_id
_entity_poly.type
_entity_poly.pdbx_seq_one_letter_code
_entity_poly.pdbx_strand_id
1 'polypeptide(L)'
;AATESEGYLPSYLLSYPLSVKDACLAPTDWHTKHWLAAGGSVLAVGGLYFADPAIRTQVQRHRQDWAEIPMKVGSEISEFKYLYPAAALTIGAGWLAGSEKTMDTGLLCLKSMVLSSVSTQALKVATQRPQPGMEIGAGFWTNESFSLQNDSFPSGHCAIIWSVVPVLADQYSEQKWVAPTVYGLATLSSLSRVYLDEHWAADVVAGSLIGYLCAKLTLKNTPRLHLAPAQNMNGLSLGVDF
;
A
#
# COMPACT_ATOMS: atom_id res chain seq x y z
N ALA A 1 21.03 24.62 26.95
CA ALA A 1 20.65 23.41 26.27
C ALA A 1 19.18 23.11 26.65
N ALA A 2 18.30 23.77 26.03
CA ALA A 2 16.88 23.48 26.02
C ALA A 2 16.52 23.36 24.53
N THR A 3 15.58 22.49 24.21
CA THR A 3 14.96 22.35 22.90
C THR A 3 15.35 21.11 22.10
N GLU A 4 14.88 19.94 22.51
CA GLU A 4 14.78 18.81 21.58
C GLU A 4 13.49 18.00 21.72
N SER A 5 12.45 18.54 22.37
CA SER A 5 11.13 17.90 22.44
C SER A 5 10.16 18.41 21.35
N GLU A 6 10.59 19.28 20.48
CA GLU A 6 9.74 19.84 19.40
C GLU A 6 9.63 18.94 18.16
N GLY A 7 10.17 17.71 18.17
CA GLY A 7 10.64 17.13 16.94
C GLY A 7 9.76 16.09 16.27
N TYR A 8 9.15 15.12 16.98
CA TYR A 8 8.65 13.91 16.27
C TYR A 8 7.43 14.17 15.39
N LEU A 9 6.35 14.70 15.93
CA LEU A 9 5.12 14.88 15.15
C LEU A 9 5.33 15.83 13.97
N PRO A 10 5.97 17.00 14.11
CA PRO A 10 6.33 17.84 12.97
C PRO A 10 7.22 17.12 11.96
N SER A 11 8.24 16.40 12.40
CA SER A 11 9.15 15.65 11.52
C SER A 11 8.44 14.51 10.79
N TYR A 12 7.58 13.77 11.48
CA TYR A 12 6.75 12.75 10.88
C TYR A 12 5.81 13.34 9.81
N LEU A 13 5.12 14.44 10.11
CA LEU A 13 4.22 15.11 9.15
C LEU A 13 5.01 15.67 7.96
N LEU A 14 6.18 16.28 8.18
CA LEU A 14 7.06 16.76 7.11
C LEU A 14 7.63 15.62 6.26
N SER A 15 7.72 14.42 6.79
CA SER A 15 8.19 13.26 6.03
C SER A 15 7.26 12.85 4.89
N TYR A 16 5.98 13.25 4.90
CA TYR A 16 5.05 13.00 3.78
C TYR A 16 5.44 13.77 2.51
N PRO A 17 5.49 15.11 2.53
CA PRO A 17 5.90 15.87 1.34
C PRO A 17 7.35 15.56 0.92
N LEU A 18 8.24 15.25 1.86
CA LEU A 18 9.60 14.81 1.53
C LEU A 18 9.60 13.49 0.79
N SER A 19 8.77 12.53 1.20
CA SER A 19 8.63 11.26 0.48
C SER A 19 8.10 11.46 -0.95
N VAL A 20 7.12 12.34 -1.14
CA VAL A 20 6.62 12.68 -2.49
C VAL A 20 7.72 13.34 -3.32
N LYS A 21 8.46 14.30 -2.76
CA LYS A 21 9.60 14.94 -3.43
C LYS A 21 10.65 13.90 -3.85
N ASP A 22 11.03 13.01 -2.93
CA ASP A 22 12.02 11.96 -3.21
C ASP A 22 11.54 10.99 -4.28
N ALA A 23 10.25 10.63 -4.28
CA ALA A 23 9.68 9.80 -5.34
C ALA A 23 9.77 10.49 -6.71
N CYS A 24 9.47 11.79 -6.78
CA CYS A 24 9.54 12.57 -8.02
C CYS A 24 10.99 12.75 -8.52
N LEU A 25 11.92 12.90 -7.60
CA LEU A 25 13.35 13.10 -7.94
C LEU A 25 14.13 11.78 -8.09
N ALA A 26 13.60 10.65 -7.58
CA ALA A 26 14.30 9.37 -7.64
C ALA A 26 14.84 8.99 -9.04
N PRO A 27 14.12 9.26 -10.16
CA PRO A 27 14.62 8.93 -11.49
C PRO A 27 15.94 9.63 -11.86
N THR A 28 16.27 10.78 -11.25
CA THR A 28 17.52 11.49 -11.53
C THR A 28 18.76 10.75 -11.05
N ASP A 29 18.58 9.88 -10.02
CA ASP A 29 19.65 9.12 -9.38
C ASP A 29 19.62 7.63 -9.73
N TRP A 30 18.78 7.25 -10.68
CA TRP A 30 18.60 5.84 -11.04
C TRP A 30 19.78 5.30 -11.83
N HIS A 31 20.34 4.20 -11.34
CA HIS A 31 21.26 3.36 -12.10
C HIS A 31 20.50 2.47 -13.08
N THR A 32 21.20 1.88 -14.04
CA THR A 32 20.63 0.99 -15.08
C THR A 32 19.69 -0.08 -14.51
N LYS A 33 20.01 -0.68 -13.35
CA LYS A 33 19.14 -1.68 -12.70
C LYS A 33 17.77 -1.15 -12.33
N HIS A 34 17.66 0.12 -11.92
CA HIS A 34 16.38 0.74 -11.54
C HIS A 34 15.54 1.02 -12.80
N TRP A 35 16.17 1.50 -13.87
CA TRP A 35 15.51 1.69 -15.15
C TRP A 35 15.03 0.38 -15.75
N LEU A 36 15.82 -0.71 -15.66
CA LEU A 36 15.41 -2.05 -16.09
C LEU A 36 14.22 -2.58 -15.26
N ALA A 37 14.24 -2.37 -13.93
CA ALA A 37 13.13 -2.77 -13.07
C ALA A 37 11.85 -1.98 -13.38
N ALA A 38 11.95 -0.66 -13.56
CA ALA A 38 10.81 0.18 -13.93
C ALA A 38 10.26 -0.19 -15.31
N GLY A 39 11.14 -0.32 -16.31
CA GLY A 39 10.76 -0.77 -17.66
C GLY A 39 10.12 -2.14 -17.66
N GLY A 40 10.71 -3.10 -16.94
CA GLY A 40 10.14 -4.43 -16.75
C GLY A 40 8.77 -4.41 -16.09
N SER A 41 8.56 -3.55 -15.08
CA SER A 41 7.26 -3.37 -14.42
C SER A 41 6.20 -2.81 -15.39
N VAL A 42 6.57 -1.80 -16.17
CA VAL A 42 5.67 -1.21 -17.19
C VAL A 42 5.32 -2.25 -18.26
N LEU A 43 6.31 -3.02 -18.73
CA LEU A 43 6.08 -4.09 -19.70
C LEU A 43 5.20 -5.20 -19.14
N ALA A 44 5.39 -5.59 -17.87
CA ALA A 44 4.56 -6.60 -17.22
C ALA A 44 3.11 -6.13 -17.09
N VAL A 45 2.87 -4.91 -16.61
CA VAL A 45 1.52 -4.33 -16.51
C VAL A 45 0.89 -4.17 -17.91
N GLY A 46 1.65 -3.67 -18.89
CA GLY A 46 1.19 -3.55 -20.26
C GLY A 46 0.86 -4.89 -20.92
N GLY A 47 1.71 -5.91 -20.71
CA GLY A 47 1.45 -7.27 -21.19
C GLY A 47 0.19 -7.88 -20.58
N LEU A 48 0.00 -7.69 -19.27
CA LEU A 48 -1.22 -8.11 -18.57
C LEU A 48 -2.45 -7.37 -19.08
N TYR A 49 -2.34 -6.07 -19.37
CA TYR A 49 -3.44 -5.28 -19.94
C TYR A 49 -3.98 -5.90 -21.23
N PHE A 50 -3.09 -6.33 -22.13
CA PHE A 50 -3.51 -7.04 -23.34
C PHE A 50 -4.05 -8.44 -23.08
N ALA A 51 -3.61 -9.10 -22.00
CA ALA A 51 -4.07 -10.43 -21.60
C ALA A 51 -5.33 -10.40 -20.72
N ASP A 52 -5.74 -9.24 -20.18
CA ASP A 52 -6.86 -9.09 -19.25
C ASP A 52 -8.16 -9.78 -19.69
N PRO A 53 -8.65 -9.63 -20.96
CA PRO A 53 -9.87 -10.30 -21.38
C PRO A 53 -9.77 -11.84 -21.35
N ALA A 54 -8.60 -12.36 -21.73
CA ALA A 54 -8.34 -13.79 -21.73
C ALA A 54 -8.23 -14.35 -20.30
N ILE A 55 -7.50 -13.63 -19.42
CA ILE A 55 -7.37 -13.98 -18.00
C ILE A 55 -8.75 -14.00 -17.34
N ARG A 56 -9.54 -12.92 -17.50
CA ARG A 56 -10.92 -12.86 -16.97
C ARG A 56 -11.73 -14.05 -17.42
N THR A 57 -11.76 -14.31 -18.74
CA THR A 57 -12.52 -15.41 -19.31
C THR A 57 -12.14 -16.77 -18.68
N GLN A 58 -10.83 -17.01 -18.50
CA GLN A 58 -10.35 -18.25 -17.90
C GLN A 58 -10.72 -18.33 -16.41
N VAL A 59 -10.52 -17.26 -15.66
CA VAL A 59 -10.84 -17.23 -14.22
C VAL A 59 -12.35 -17.44 -14.02
N GLN A 60 -13.21 -16.70 -14.72
CA GLN A 60 -14.66 -16.79 -14.55
C GLN A 60 -15.21 -18.16 -15.00
N ARG A 61 -14.65 -18.76 -16.05
CA ARG A 61 -15.04 -20.11 -16.52
C ARG A 61 -14.69 -21.22 -15.52
N HIS A 62 -13.62 -21.05 -14.75
CA HIS A 62 -13.10 -22.06 -13.82
C HIS A 62 -13.41 -21.73 -12.35
N ARG A 63 -14.33 -20.79 -12.08
CA ARG A 63 -14.78 -20.53 -10.70
C ARG A 63 -15.36 -21.81 -10.08
N GLN A 64 -15.01 -22.01 -8.81
CA GLN A 64 -15.44 -23.17 -8.02
C GLN A 64 -16.11 -22.70 -6.74
N ASP A 65 -17.21 -23.29 -6.37
CA ASP A 65 -18.01 -22.89 -5.19
C ASP A 65 -17.20 -22.94 -3.89
N TRP A 66 -16.29 -23.92 -3.75
CA TRP A 66 -15.45 -24.04 -2.57
C TRP A 66 -14.44 -22.88 -2.41
N ALA A 67 -14.06 -22.23 -3.51
CA ALA A 67 -13.11 -21.14 -3.50
C ALA A 67 -13.77 -19.79 -3.19
N GLU A 68 -15.10 -19.68 -3.28
CA GLU A 68 -15.80 -18.41 -3.12
C GLU A 68 -15.65 -17.82 -1.71
N ILE A 69 -15.76 -18.64 -0.67
CA ILE A 69 -15.57 -18.18 0.72
C ILE A 69 -14.13 -17.71 0.97
N PRO A 70 -13.07 -18.49 0.67
CA PRO A 70 -11.69 -18.00 0.81
C PRO A 70 -11.41 -16.72 0.03
N MET A 71 -11.94 -16.58 -1.19
CA MET A 71 -11.74 -15.38 -2.00
C MET A 71 -12.49 -14.16 -1.42
N LYS A 72 -13.70 -14.33 -0.91
CA LYS A 72 -14.40 -13.25 -0.19
C LYS A 72 -13.63 -12.81 1.05
N VAL A 73 -13.13 -13.75 1.85
CA VAL A 73 -12.28 -13.43 3.00
C VAL A 73 -11.01 -12.72 2.57
N GLY A 74 -10.35 -13.18 1.51
CA GLY A 74 -9.18 -12.52 0.92
C GLY A 74 -9.46 -11.09 0.48
N SER A 75 -10.64 -10.83 -0.11
CA SER A 75 -11.07 -9.49 -0.50
C SER A 75 -11.26 -8.58 0.73
N GLU A 76 -11.93 -9.06 1.77
CA GLU A 76 -12.19 -8.29 3.00
C GLU A 76 -10.91 -7.87 3.73
N ILE A 77 -9.84 -8.67 3.69
CA ILE A 77 -8.56 -8.35 4.36
C ILE A 77 -7.96 -7.02 3.88
N SER A 78 -8.19 -6.63 2.63
CA SER A 78 -7.67 -5.39 2.04
C SER A 78 -8.63 -4.20 2.10
N GLU A 79 -9.74 -4.33 2.83
CA GLU A 79 -10.71 -3.25 2.95
C GLU A 79 -10.18 -2.07 3.77
N PHE A 80 -10.34 -0.88 3.25
CA PHE A 80 -9.93 0.37 3.91
C PHE A 80 -10.55 0.52 5.30
N LYS A 81 -11.82 0.09 5.44
CA LYS A 81 -12.58 0.14 6.70
C LYS A 81 -11.96 -0.67 7.84
N TYR A 82 -11.07 -1.62 7.53
CA TYR A 82 -10.34 -2.41 8.55
C TYR A 82 -8.89 -1.97 8.70
N LEU A 83 -8.17 -1.69 7.61
CA LEU A 83 -6.74 -1.42 7.67
C LEU A 83 -6.42 -0.07 8.33
N TYR A 84 -7.17 0.99 8.04
CA TYR A 84 -6.95 2.29 8.70
C TYR A 84 -7.26 2.25 10.20
N PRO A 85 -8.40 1.70 10.67
CA PRO A 85 -8.62 1.51 12.10
C PRO A 85 -7.58 0.59 12.76
N ALA A 86 -7.14 -0.47 12.09
CA ALA A 86 -6.09 -1.35 12.61
C ALA A 86 -4.78 -0.60 12.85
N ALA A 87 -4.36 0.25 11.90
CA ALA A 87 -3.17 1.10 12.10
C ALA A 87 -3.35 2.07 13.27
N ALA A 88 -4.52 2.73 13.36
CA ALA A 88 -4.82 3.64 14.48
C ALA A 88 -4.83 2.91 15.83
N LEU A 89 -5.42 1.72 15.90
CA LEU A 89 -5.40 0.88 17.10
C LEU A 89 -3.98 0.42 17.46
N THR A 90 -3.15 0.11 16.46
CA THR A 90 -1.73 -0.26 16.66
C THR A 90 -0.95 0.91 17.27
N ILE A 91 -1.17 2.14 16.77
CA ILE A 91 -0.57 3.36 17.35
C ILE A 91 -1.02 3.54 18.80
N GLY A 92 -2.33 3.47 19.06
CA GLY A 92 -2.90 3.62 20.40
C GLY A 92 -2.41 2.55 21.37
N ALA A 93 -2.35 1.30 20.95
CA ALA A 93 -1.83 0.19 21.75
C ALA A 93 -0.34 0.37 22.07
N GLY A 94 0.45 0.80 21.09
CA GLY A 94 1.87 1.12 21.29
C GLY A 94 2.07 2.24 22.30
N TRP A 95 1.28 3.29 22.19
CA TRP A 95 1.29 4.41 23.12
C TRP A 95 0.93 3.98 24.56
N LEU A 96 -0.17 3.24 24.71
CA LEU A 96 -0.62 2.74 26.04
C LEU A 96 0.35 1.75 26.68
N ALA A 97 1.01 0.92 25.87
CA ALA A 97 1.98 -0.07 26.35
C ALA A 97 3.40 0.49 26.51
N GLY A 98 3.67 1.74 26.11
CA GLY A 98 5.02 2.31 26.06
C GLY A 98 5.93 1.57 25.07
N SER A 99 5.37 0.96 24.02
CA SER A 99 6.11 0.19 23.02
C SER A 99 6.37 1.04 21.76
N GLU A 100 7.62 1.52 21.66
CA GLU A 100 8.09 2.28 20.48
C GLU A 100 7.85 1.50 19.19
N LYS A 101 8.29 0.26 19.14
CA LYS A 101 8.16 -0.61 17.97
C LYS A 101 6.72 -0.74 17.49
N THR A 102 5.78 -0.91 18.42
CA THR A 102 4.36 -1.05 18.07
C THR A 102 3.80 0.27 17.54
N MET A 103 4.16 1.38 18.19
CA MET A 103 3.70 2.71 17.76
C MET A 103 4.28 3.09 16.40
N ASP A 104 5.59 2.89 16.18
CA ASP A 104 6.26 3.08 14.90
C ASP A 104 5.63 2.23 13.78
N THR A 105 5.35 0.95 14.07
CA THR A 105 4.69 0.07 13.10
C THR A 105 3.36 0.66 12.63
N GLY A 106 2.54 1.13 13.56
CA GLY A 106 1.25 1.76 13.22
C GLY A 106 1.41 3.04 12.41
N LEU A 107 2.36 3.91 12.79
CA LEU A 107 2.65 5.16 12.08
C LEU A 107 3.20 4.93 10.67
N LEU A 108 4.13 3.98 10.51
CA LEU A 108 4.68 3.60 9.22
C LEU A 108 3.60 3.01 8.30
N CYS A 109 2.74 2.10 8.83
CA CYS A 109 1.60 1.58 8.09
C CYS A 109 0.65 2.71 7.66
N LEU A 110 0.28 3.60 8.57
CA LEU A 110 -0.60 4.73 8.27
C LEU A 110 -0.02 5.61 7.16
N LYS A 111 1.24 6.00 7.28
CA LYS A 111 1.91 6.82 6.25
C LYS A 111 1.94 6.12 4.90
N SER A 112 2.34 4.87 4.87
CA SER A 112 2.43 4.09 3.64
C SER A 112 1.06 3.94 2.96
N MET A 113 0.01 3.67 3.73
CA MET A 113 -1.37 3.60 3.24
C MET A 113 -1.85 4.94 2.66
N VAL A 114 -1.57 6.07 3.33
CA VAL A 114 -1.95 7.40 2.83
C VAL A 114 -1.24 7.70 1.51
N LEU A 115 0.09 7.50 1.43
CA LEU A 115 0.84 7.71 0.19
C LEU A 115 0.32 6.83 -0.95
N SER A 116 0.05 5.57 -0.65
CA SER A 116 -0.50 4.62 -1.62
C SER A 116 -1.90 5.02 -2.10
N SER A 117 -2.79 5.43 -1.18
CA SER A 117 -4.14 5.85 -1.51
C SER A 117 -4.17 7.12 -2.36
N VAL A 118 -3.34 8.11 -2.02
CA VAL A 118 -3.22 9.35 -2.83
C VAL A 118 -2.70 9.04 -4.23
N SER A 119 -1.65 8.20 -4.33
CA SER A 119 -1.07 7.83 -5.62
C SER A 119 -2.06 7.07 -6.50
N THR A 120 -2.78 6.10 -5.94
CA THR A 120 -3.79 5.34 -6.68
C THR A 120 -4.98 6.19 -7.07
N GLN A 121 -5.45 7.06 -6.18
CA GLN A 121 -6.58 7.94 -6.51
C GLN A 121 -6.24 8.93 -7.64
N ALA A 122 -5.03 9.49 -7.65
CA ALA A 122 -4.56 10.33 -8.74
C ALA A 122 -4.57 9.60 -10.10
N LEU A 123 -4.10 8.34 -10.10
CA LEU A 123 -4.11 7.51 -11.31
C LEU A 123 -5.52 7.08 -11.73
N LYS A 124 -6.41 6.74 -10.79
CA LYS A 124 -7.81 6.43 -11.09
C LYS A 124 -8.51 7.59 -11.80
N VAL A 125 -8.32 8.81 -11.29
CA VAL A 125 -8.85 10.03 -11.92
C VAL A 125 -8.29 10.24 -13.32
N ALA A 126 -7.01 9.96 -13.54
CA ALA A 126 -6.34 10.13 -14.82
C ALA A 126 -6.72 9.05 -15.85
N THR A 127 -7.03 7.84 -15.41
CA THR A 127 -7.22 6.68 -16.29
C THR A 127 -8.68 6.35 -16.57
N GLN A 128 -9.58 6.53 -15.60
CA GLN A 128 -11.02 6.28 -15.74
C GLN A 128 -11.34 4.90 -16.35
N ARG A 129 -10.60 3.86 -15.96
CA ARG A 129 -10.78 2.50 -16.49
C ARG A 129 -12.02 1.84 -15.87
N PRO A 130 -12.94 1.24 -16.67
CA PRO A 130 -14.09 0.53 -16.13
C PRO A 130 -13.68 -0.82 -15.50
N GLN A 131 -14.46 -1.25 -14.50
CA GLN A 131 -14.30 -2.56 -13.88
C GLN A 131 -14.75 -3.70 -14.82
N PRO A 132 -14.18 -4.93 -14.67
CA PRO A 132 -14.59 -6.06 -15.50
C PRO A 132 -16.09 -6.34 -15.48
N GLY A 133 -16.70 -6.28 -14.30
CA GLY A 133 -18.13 -6.53 -14.09
C GLY A 133 -19.09 -5.55 -14.79
N MET A 134 -18.57 -4.41 -15.30
CA MET A 134 -19.38 -3.48 -16.10
C MET A 134 -19.61 -3.96 -17.54
N GLU A 135 -18.89 -4.99 -18.00
CA GLU A 135 -19.00 -5.59 -19.35
C GLU A 135 -18.76 -4.64 -20.53
N ILE A 136 -18.16 -3.47 -20.28
CA ILE A 136 -17.82 -2.46 -21.30
C ILE A 136 -16.55 -2.85 -22.08
N GLY A 137 -15.71 -3.71 -21.51
CA GLY A 137 -14.46 -4.20 -22.11
C GLY A 137 -13.20 -3.66 -21.42
N ALA A 138 -12.11 -4.41 -21.52
CA ALA A 138 -10.84 -4.12 -20.84
C ALA A 138 -10.09 -2.91 -21.42
N GLY A 139 -10.26 -2.65 -22.70
CA GLY A 139 -9.54 -1.60 -23.43
C GLY A 139 -10.23 -0.24 -23.44
N PHE A 140 -11.33 -0.09 -22.75
CA PHE A 140 -12.10 1.13 -22.79
C PHE A 140 -11.67 2.09 -21.67
N TRP A 141 -11.21 3.27 -22.05
CA TRP A 141 -10.85 4.38 -21.19
C TRP A 141 -11.78 5.52 -21.51
N THR A 142 -12.76 5.79 -20.65
CA THR A 142 -13.79 6.78 -20.96
C THR A 142 -13.24 8.19 -20.87
N ASN A 143 -13.38 8.97 -21.94
CA ASN A 143 -13.20 10.43 -21.94
C ASN A 143 -14.49 11.17 -21.57
N GLU A 144 -15.56 10.44 -21.29
CA GLU A 144 -16.83 11.04 -20.92
C GLU A 144 -16.83 11.37 -19.45
N SER A 145 -17.25 12.55 -19.12
CA SER A 145 -17.45 13.15 -17.78
C SER A 145 -16.91 12.34 -16.58
N PHE A 146 -16.05 12.95 -15.81
CA PHE A 146 -15.51 12.42 -14.55
C PHE A 146 -16.56 11.53 -13.85
N SER A 147 -16.30 10.22 -13.80
CA SER A 147 -17.15 9.24 -13.14
C SER A 147 -16.37 8.55 -12.04
N LEU A 148 -16.88 8.60 -10.82
CA LEU A 148 -16.33 7.81 -9.70
C LEU A 148 -16.58 6.30 -9.86
N GLN A 149 -17.39 5.89 -10.85
CA GLN A 149 -17.68 4.49 -11.14
C GLN A 149 -16.60 3.82 -12.00
N ASN A 150 -15.88 4.60 -12.83
CA ASN A 150 -14.79 4.10 -13.66
C ASN A 150 -13.46 4.22 -12.92
N ASP A 151 -13.28 3.42 -11.89
CA ASP A 151 -12.15 3.52 -10.96
C ASP A 151 -11.36 2.21 -10.83
N SER A 152 -11.32 1.40 -11.90
CA SER A 152 -10.66 0.09 -11.83
C SER A 152 -9.13 0.18 -11.73
N PHE A 153 -8.49 1.03 -12.53
CA PHE A 153 -7.03 1.09 -12.60
C PHE A 153 -6.44 2.29 -11.83
N PRO A 154 -5.45 2.05 -11.00
CA PRO A 154 -4.98 0.77 -10.45
C PRO A 154 -5.87 0.29 -9.29
N SER A 155 -5.75 -0.99 -8.89
CA SER A 155 -6.51 -1.51 -7.76
C SER A 155 -6.12 -0.87 -6.44
N GLY A 156 -7.06 -0.14 -5.81
CA GLY A 156 -6.85 0.51 -4.51
C GLY A 156 -6.70 -0.50 -3.36
N HIS A 157 -7.47 -1.60 -3.38
CA HIS A 157 -7.37 -2.67 -2.39
C HIS A 157 -6.00 -3.36 -2.43
N CYS A 158 -5.49 -3.66 -3.63
CA CYS A 158 -4.15 -4.21 -3.75
C CYS A 158 -3.09 -3.19 -3.29
N ALA A 159 -3.23 -1.93 -3.67
CA ALA A 159 -2.28 -0.91 -3.27
C ALA A 159 -2.22 -0.72 -1.75
N ILE A 160 -3.35 -0.72 -1.05
CA ILE A 160 -3.36 -0.53 0.40
C ILE A 160 -2.78 -1.74 1.14
N ILE A 161 -3.13 -2.97 0.77
CA ILE A 161 -2.57 -4.15 1.46
C ILE A 161 -1.06 -4.29 1.20
N TRP A 162 -0.60 -4.05 -0.05
CA TRP A 162 0.82 -4.09 -0.40
C TRP A 162 1.61 -2.90 0.16
N SER A 163 0.95 -1.84 0.64
CA SER A 163 1.61 -0.76 1.37
C SER A 163 1.87 -1.10 2.84
N VAL A 164 1.12 -2.04 3.41
CA VAL A 164 1.27 -2.50 4.80
C VAL A 164 2.28 -3.64 4.93
N VAL A 165 2.24 -4.59 4.01
CA VAL A 165 2.99 -5.85 4.09
C VAL A 165 4.51 -5.67 4.21
N PRO A 166 5.19 -4.83 3.40
CA PRO A 166 6.63 -4.62 3.56
C PRO A 166 7.00 -3.94 4.88
N VAL A 167 6.10 -3.11 5.43
CA VAL A 167 6.31 -2.48 6.74
C VAL A 167 6.29 -3.54 7.84
N LEU A 168 5.27 -4.41 7.84
CA LEU A 168 5.19 -5.50 8.83
C LEU A 168 6.36 -6.47 8.71
N ALA A 169 6.75 -6.83 7.48
CA ALA A 169 7.88 -7.72 7.24
C ALA A 169 9.22 -7.13 7.71
N ASP A 170 9.41 -5.81 7.61
CA ASP A 170 10.59 -5.10 8.10
C ASP A 170 10.59 -5.00 9.63
N GLN A 171 9.51 -4.50 10.21
CA GLN A 171 9.36 -4.30 11.64
C GLN A 171 9.47 -5.59 12.46
N TYR A 172 9.01 -6.71 11.89
CA TYR A 172 9.02 -8.03 12.52
C TYR A 172 9.94 -9.02 11.81
N SER A 173 11.05 -8.53 11.24
CA SER A 173 12.01 -9.35 10.47
C SER A 173 12.68 -10.48 11.29
N GLU A 174 12.74 -10.32 12.62
CA GLU A 174 13.25 -11.36 13.54
C GLU A 174 12.32 -12.60 13.59
N GLN A 175 11.02 -12.40 13.39
CA GLN A 175 10.03 -13.45 13.36
C GLN A 175 9.89 -14.02 11.94
N LYS A 176 10.62 -15.09 11.64
CA LYS A 176 10.72 -15.67 10.28
C LYS A 176 9.38 -16.04 9.63
N TRP A 177 8.34 -16.26 10.42
CA TRP A 177 6.99 -16.59 9.93
C TRP A 177 6.20 -15.37 9.46
N VAL A 178 6.51 -14.15 9.94
CA VAL A 178 5.73 -12.94 9.65
C VAL A 178 5.77 -12.62 8.16
N ALA A 179 6.96 -12.49 7.57
CA ALA A 179 7.06 -12.12 6.17
C ALA A 179 6.29 -13.08 5.24
N PRO A 180 6.48 -14.41 5.27
CA PRO A 180 5.73 -15.31 4.40
C PRO A 180 4.21 -15.23 4.64
N THR A 181 3.77 -15.05 5.89
CA THR A 181 2.35 -14.93 6.22
C THR A 181 1.73 -13.67 5.62
N VAL A 182 2.31 -12.49 5.87
CA VAL A 182 1.72 -11.23 5.40
C VAL A 182 1.78 -11.10 3.87
N TYR A 183 2.86 -11.59 3.23
CA TYR A 183 2.94 -11.64 1.76
C TYR A 183 1.94 -12.66 1.18
N GLY A 184 1.73 -13.79 1.85
CA GLY A 184 0.71 -14.78 1.46
C GLY A 184 -0.70 -14.21 1.52
N LEU A 185 -1.04 -13.49 2.60
CA LEU A 185 -2.33 -12.81 2.76
C LEU A 185 -2.54 -11.71 1.70
N ALA A 186 -1.51 -10.90 1.41
CA ALA A 186 -1.60 -9.89 0.36
C ALA A 186 -1.78 -10.51 -1.03
N THR A 187 -1.12 -11.63 -1.28
CA THR A 187 -1.28 -12.37 -2.54
C THR A 187 -2.70 -12.94 -2.65
N LEU A 188 -3.22 -13.58 -1.59
CA LEU A 188 -4.60 -14.06 -1.55
C LEU A 188 -5.60 -12.94 -1.81
N SER A 189 -5.41 -11.80 -1.12
CA SER A 189 -6.25 -10.61 -1.34
C SER A 189 -6.16 -10.10 -2.78
N SER A 190 -4.97 -10.08 -3.37
CA SER A 190 -4.79 -9.66 -4.76
C SER A 190 -5.49 -10.60 -5.76
N LEU A 191 -5.34 -11.91 -5.57
CA LEU A 191 -6.01 -12.91 -6.41
C LEU A 191 -7.53 -12.86 -6.27
N SER A 192 -8.03 -12.56 -5.08
CA SER A 192 -9.47 -12.45 -4.83
C SER A 192 -10.13 -11.37 -5.68
N ARG A 193 -9.44 -10.25 -5.95
CA ARG A 193 -10.00 -9.14 -6.77
C ARG A 193 -10.25 -9.57 -8.22
N VAL A 194 -9.36 -10.39 -8.79
CA VAL A 194 -9.55 -10.96 -10.13
C VAL A 194 -10.62 -12.06 -10.12
N TYR A 195 -10.60 -12.92 -9.10
CA TYR A 195 -11.55 -14.01 -8.97
C TYR A 195 -13.00 -13.53 -8.82
N LEU A 196 -13.20 -12.47 -8.02
CA LEU A 196 -14.53 -11.87 -7.78
C LEU A 196 -14.98 -10.92 -8.89
N ASP A 197 -14.21 -10.79 -9.97
CA ASP A 197 -14.52 -9.94 -11.14
C ASP A 197 -14.58 -8.43 -10.83
N GLU A 198 -13.83 -7.99 -9.81
CA GLU A 198 -13.81 -6.60 -9.36
C GLU A 198 -12.71 -5.76 -10.01
N HIS A 199 -11.60 -6.42 -10.38
CA HIS A 199 -10.45 -5.79 -11.01
C HIS A 199 -9.84 -6.67 -12.11
N TRP A 200 -9.26 -6.03 -13.12
CA TRP A 200 -8.42 -6.68 -14.11
C TRP A 200 -7.07 -7.10 -13.52
N ALA A 201 -6.42 -8.10 -14.10
CA ALA A 201 -5.11 -8.56 -13.61
C ALA A 201 -4.03 -7.45 -13.66
N ALA A 202 -4.07 -6.63 -14.72
CA ALA A 202 -3.18 -5.46 -14.83
C ALA A 202 -3.40 -4.45 -13.71
N ASP A 203 -4.66 -4.20 -13.28
CA ASP A 203 -4.98 -3.27 -12.19
C ASP A 203 -4.42 -3.77 -10.87
N VAL A 204 -4.54 -5.07 -10.63
CA VAL A 204 -4.05 -5.76 -9.43
C VAL A 204 -2.53 -5.63 -9.31
N VAL A 205 -1.81 -5.95 -10.39
CA VAL A 205 -0.34 -5.86 -10.38
C VAL A 205 0.14 -4.42 -10.26
N ALA A 206 -0.49 -3.48 -10.98
CA ALA A 206 -0.15 -2.06 -10.86
C ALA A 206 -0.39 -1.52 -9.45
N GLY A 207 -1.54 -1.83 -8.84
CA GLY A 207 -1.84 -1.45 -7.47
C GLY A 207 -0.84 -2.05 -6.47
N SER A 208 -0.53 -3.34 -6.61
CA SER A 208 0.45 -4.02 -5.74
C SER A 208 1.84 -3.39 -5.82
N LEU A 209 2.31 -3.04 -7.01
CA LEU A 209 3.59 -2.36 -7.21
C LEU A 209 3.59 -0.98 -6.57
N ILE A 210 2.53 -0.19 -6.73
CA ILE A 210 2.41 1.14 -6.12
C ILE A 210 2.46 1.01 -4.60
N GLY A 211 1.66 0.12 -4.01
CA GLY A 211 1.67 -0.11 -2.56
C GLY A 211 3.04 -0.50 -2.04
N TYR A 212 3.69 -1.47 -2.68
CA TYR A 212 5.02 -1.92 -2.32
C TYR A 212 6.06 -0.79 -2.35
N LEU A 213 6.05 0.04 -3.41
CA LEU A 213 6.95 1.17 -3.55
C LEU A 213 6.69 2.25 -2.49
N CYS A 214 5.42 2.54 -2.17
CA CYS A 214 5.06 3.47 -1.09
C CYS A 214 5.55 2.98 0.28
N ALA A 215 5.47 1.66 0.54
CA ALA A 215 6.04 1.08 1.76
C ALA A 215 7.56 1.22 1.83
N LYS A 216 8.27 0.91 0.73
CA LYS A 216 9.73 1.08 0.68
C LYS A 216 10.16 2.54 0.85
N LEU A 217 9.44 3.46 0.24
CA LEU A 217 9.67 4.89 0.38
C LEU A 217 9.42 5.36 1.83
N THR A 218 8.35 4.87 2.45
CA THR A 218 8.02 5.14 3.86
C THR A 218 9.11 4.66 4.78
N LEU A 219 9.56 3.41 4.64
CA LEU A 219 10.64 2.83 5.45
C LEU A 219 11.97 3.58 5.31
N LYS A 220 12.23 4.13 4.12
CA LYS A 220 13.45 4.92 3.85
C LYS A 220 13.39 6.32 4.49
N ASN A 221 12.24 6.99 4.42
CA ASN A 221 12.13 8.44 4.62
C ASN A 221 11.35 8.83 5.89
N THR A 222 11.01 7.87 6.76
CA THR A 222 10.34 8.19 8.02
C THR A 222 11.35 8.14 9.16
N PRO A 223 11.46 9.20 9.95
CA PRO A 223 12.28 9.18 11.15
C PRO A 223 11.75 8.14 12.14
N ARG A 224 12.64 7.43 12.81
CA ARG A 224 12.28 6.43 13.82
C ARG A 224 11.91 7.10 15.13
N LEU A 225 10.92 6.56 15.80
CA LEU A 225 10.49 7.04 17.11
C LEU A 225 11.39 6.47 18.21
N HIS A 226 11.85 7.32 19.12
CA HIS A 226 12.47 6.92 20.36
C HIS A 226 11.73 7.57 21.53
N LEU A 227 11.24 6.73 22.45
CA LEU A 227 10.66 7.18 23.70
C LEU A 227 11.81 7.39 24.71
N ALA A 228 12.13 8.63 25.03
CA ALA A 228 13.05 8.94 26.11
C ALA A 228 12.23 9.27 27.38
N PRO A 229 12.71 8.88 28.59
CA PRO A 229 12.09 9.34 29.81
C PRO A 229 12.15 10.87 29.86
N ALA A 230 11.03 11.51 30.16
CA ALA A 230 11.00 12.96 30.32
C ALA A 230 11.95 13.35 31.45
N GLN A 231 12.76 14.39 31.24
CA GLN A 231 13.69 14.88 32.27
C GLN A 231 13.02 15.37 33.53
N ASN A 232 11.70 15.57 33.50
CA ASN A 232 10.86 15.86 34.66
C ASN A 232 9.96 14.66 34.90
N MET A 233 10.10 14.01 36.05
CA MET A 233 9.54 12.73 36.51
C MET A 233 8.05 12.42 36.25
N ASN A 234 7.34 13.12 35.38
CA ASN A 234 5.91 12.97 35.14
C ASN A 234 5.50 12.80 33.65
N GLY A 235 6.32 12.17 32.83
CA GLY A 235 5.92 11.94 31.43
C GLY A 235 6.96 11.21 30.57
N LEU A 236 6.55 10.82 29.35
CA LEU A 236 7.41 10.33 28.28
C LEU A 236 7.72 11.49 27.34
N SER A 237 8.99 11.68 26.98
CA SER A 237 9.39 12.59 25.91
C SER A 237 9.62 11.79 24.62
N LEU A 238 9.22 12.38 23.47
CA LEU A 238 9.42 11.79 22.16
C LEU A 238 10.71 12.33 21.55
N GLY A 239 11.68 11.47 21.29
CA GLY A 239 12.93 11.80 20.58
C GLY A 239 12.91 11.27 19.13
N VAL A 240 13.76 11.81 18.27
CA VAL A 240 13.86 11.46 16.85
C VAL A 240 15.33 11.28 16.49
N ASP A 241 15.68 10.16 15.84
CA ASP A 241 16.91 9.99 15.08
C ASP A 241 16.63 10.06 13.57
N PHE A 242 17.49 10.79 12.87
CA PHE A 242 17.45 10.97 11.42
C PHE A 242 18.46 10.07 10.72
#